data_e6164852cb3f5f05623647ebe2a210dd
#
_entry.id   e6164852cb3f5f05623647ebe2a210dd
#
_cell.length_a   1.000
_cell.length_b   1.000
_cell.length_c   1.000
_cell.angle_alpha   90.00
_cell.angle_beta   90.00
_cell.angle_gamma   90.00
#
_symmetry.space_group_name_H-M   'P 1'
#
loop_
_entity.id
_entity.type
_entity.pdbx_description
1 polymer ?
#
loop_
_entity_poly.entity_id
_entity_poly.type
_entity_poly.pdbx_seq_one_letter_code
_entity_poly.pdbx_strand_id
1 'polypeptide(L)'
;MRDRVKALLVVILALQSAGICGQFIPKDYSHKEMKAAKNWVDSTYNHLSMDERLGQLFIIALYTNKGEEHIEEVRKVVKNEKIGGLILMQDDARREIELLNEFQSEAKVRLLVGMDAEWGLFQRIKTAYKLPWAITLGAIQDKRLLYEMSAQIAADAKKVGVHWDFAPVVDVNTNPKNPIIGNRSFGSDVGNVSQSALHYSKGLQEQNILAAIKHFPGHGDTDVDSHLDLPLVSHSTKRLNEVELAPFKALINKGIGGVMVAHLYVPALEKRVGIPASVSYDIVTRLLKKKLGYKGLIITDALNMGAVAKRYKAGELDAMAFKAGNDIMLFSQGVAEGKRLIRKAIEAGEIPQKRLEESVKKILLTKYYLGLNKEYTPLSAENIDRELSSPAHKALAQKLYSAALTLIKNDEHLLPLRKNETYYYLPLEEAPHQTFADELAKENTIVVIKNEKEIAGIPRNSKLIVGLHKDNSTAYKPYKISDKSKARLLNLAEHHQIILNVFGSPYALKDIDITPISTVLVSYENNDDSMVATAQSMQGKQPINGRIPVLVNDTITYGMGMSLD
;
A
#
# COMPACT_ATOMS: atom_id res chain seq x y z
N MET A 1 35.57 -18.83 -8.61
CA MET A 1 34.68 -17.69 -8.29
C MET A 1 34.61 -16.64 -9.40
N ARG A 2 35.74 -16.19 -9.96
CA ARG A 2 35.77 -15.21 -11.07
C ARG A 2 35.05 -15.66 -12.34
N ASP A 3 35.14 -16.93 -12.72
CA ASP A 3 34.51 -17.44 -13.95
C ASP A 3 32.99 -17.63 -13.82
N ARG A 4 32.48 -17.93 -12.64
CA ARG A 4 31.04 -17.98 -12.38
C ARG A 4 30.39 -16.58 -12.40
N VAL A 5 31.12 -15.55 -11.94
CA VAL A 5 30.65 -14.16 -12.01
C VAL A 5 30.66 -13.64 -13.45
N LYS A 6 31.67 -14.01 -14.27
CA LYS A 6 31.69 -13.66 -15.68
C LYS A 6 30.61 -14.36 -16.49
N ALA A 7 30.34 -15.64 -16.22
CA ALA A 7 29.24 -16.38 -16.84
C ALA A 7 27.88 -15.78 -16.49
N LEU A 8 27.66 -15.36 -15.21
CA LEU A 8 26.44 -14.70 -14.78
C LEU A 8 26.24 -13.33 -15.44
N LEU A 9 27.30 -12.53 -15.58
CA LEU A 9 27.29 -11.25 -16.29
C LEU A 9 26.98 -11.39 -17.79
N VAL A 10 27.53 -12.39 -18.45
CA VAL A 10 27.29 -12.65 -19.88
C VAL A 10 25.84 -13.12 -20.12
N VAL A 11 25.25 -13.87 -19.21
CA VAL A 11 23.86 -14.33 -19.33
C VAL A 11 22.89 -13.22 -19.04
N ILE A 12 23.14 -12.36 -18.04
CA ILE A 12 22.36 -11.15 -17.79
C ILE A 12 22.43 -10.21 -19.02
N LEU A 13 23.58 -10.05 -19.63
CA LEU A 13 23.79 -9.28 -20.88
C LEU A 13 23.05 -9.91 -22.07
N ALA A 14 23.08 -11.24 -22.22
CA ALA A 14 22.40 -11.95 -23.31
C ALA A 14 20.85 -11.92 -23.17
N LEU A 15 20.32 -11.96 -21.94
CA LEU A 15 18.89 -11.79 -21.68
C LEU A 15 18.46 -10.32 -21.83
N GLN A 16 19.32 -9.36 -21.52
CA GLN A 16 19.09 -7.94 -21.76
C GLN A 16 19.05 -7.60 -23.26
N SER A 17 19.87 -8.25 -24.08
CA SER A 17 19.84 -8.08 -25.54
C SER A 17 18.60 -8.68 -26.20
N ALA A 18 17.95 -9.66 -25.57
CA ALA A 18 16.73 -10.28 -26.07
C ALA A 18 15.42 -9.54 -25.63
N GLY A 19 15.52 -8.47 -24.82
CA GLY A 19 14.37 -7.69 -24.35
C GLY A 19 13.37 -8.45 -23.44
N ILE A 20 13.74 -9.65 -22.98
CA ILE A 20 12.85 -10.60 -22.31
C ILE A 20 13.05 -10.62 -20.79
N CYS A 21 14.07 -9.93 -20.27
CA CYS A 21 14.37 -9.96 -18.83
C CYS A 21 13.45 -8.99 -18.07
N GLY A 22 12.38 -9.49 -17.45
CA GLY A 22 11.69 -8.79 -16.38
C GLY A 22 12.65 -8.53 -15.21
N GLN A 23 12.49 -7.44 -14.49
CA GLN A 23 13.36 -7.14 -13.32
C GLN A 23 13.13 -8.09 -12.15
N PHE A 24 11.96 -8.68 -12.04
CA PHE A 24 11.66 -9.71 -11.06
C PHE A 24 12.19 -11.06 -11.52
N ILE A 25 13.40 -11.38 -11.11
CA ILE A 25 13.98 -12.72 -11.19
C ILE A 25 14.25 -13.14 -9.75
N PRO A 26 13.68 -14.24 -9.25
CA PRO A 26 14.02 -14.76 -7.92
C PRO A 26 15.54 -14.98 -7.81
N LYS A 27 16.12 -14.62 -6.66
CA LYS A 27 17.58 -14.56 -6.46
C LYS A 27 18.33 -15.87 -6.77
N ASP A 28 17.66 -16.99 -6.67
CA ASP A 28 18.26 -18.33 -6.71
C ASP A 28 18.05 -19.07 -8.04
N TYR A 29 17.57 -18.39 -9.09
CA TYR A 29 17.36 -19.03 -10.39
C TYR A 29 18.70 -19.30 -11.10
N SER A 30 18.99 -20.58 -11.27
CA SER A 30 20.14 -21.06 -12.04
C SER A 30 19.99 -20.77 -13.55
N HIS A 31 21.09 -20.83 -14.28
CA HIS A 31 21.05 -20.71 -15.75
C HIS A 31 20.10 -21.74 -16.41
N LYS A 32 20.05 -22.96 -15.87
CA LYS A 32 19.15 -24.02 -16.33
C LYS A 32 17.69 -23.62 -16.16
N GLU A 33 17.33 -23.07 -15.00
CA GLU A 33 15.96 -22.61 -14.71
C GLU A 33 15.57 -21.40 -15.57
N MET A 34 16.47 -20.44 -15.78
CA MET A 34 16.22 -19.32 -16.71
C MET A 34 15.99 -19.81 -18.15
N LYS A 35 16.73 -20.82 -18.61
CA LYS A 35 16.51 -21.45 -19.91
C LYS A 35 15.16 -22.17 -19.97
N ALA A 36 14.79 -22.89 -18.91
CA ALA A 36 13.50 -23.55 -18.81
C ALA A 36 12.34 -22.54 -18.82
N ALA A 37 12.47 -21.43 -18.08
CA ALA A 37 11.51 -20.33 -18.11
C ALA A 37 11.32 -19.77 -19.53
N LYS A 38 12.40 -19.46 -20.21
CA LYS A 38 12.36 -18.97 -21.59
C LYS A 38 11.67 -19.97 -22.52
N ASN A 39 12.03 -21.25 -22.45
CA ASN A 39 11.43 -22.28 -23.30
C ASN A 39 9.93 -22.42 -23.05
N TRP A 40 9.50 -22.39 -21.78
CA TRP A 40 8.07 -22.43 -21.44
C TRP A 40 7.33 -21.20 -21.95
N VAL A 41 7.89 -20.00 -21.80
CA VAL A 41 7.31 -18.74 -22.29
C VAL A 41 7.14 -18.78 -23.82
N ASP A 42 8.18 -19.16 -24.54
CA ASP A 42 8.16 -19.20 -26.02
C ASP A 42 7.17 -20.28 -26.51
N SER A 43 7.18 -21.46 -25.90
CA SER A 43 6.22 -22.54 -26.21
C SER A 43 4.79 -22.10 -25.95
N THR A 44 4.50 -21.57 -24.75
CA THR A 44 3.15 -21.13 -24.37
C THR A 44 2.66 -20.02 -25.31
N TYR A 45 3.49 -18.98 -25.54
CA TYR A 45 3.15 -17.90 -26.47
C TYR A 45 2.78 -18.40 -27.86
N ASN A 46 3.53 -19.34 -28.41
CA ASN A 46 3.30 -19.89 -29.75
C ASN A 46 2.01 -20.71 -29.84
N HIS A 47 1.56 -21.35 -28.74
CA HIS A 47 0.32 -22.10 -28.69
C HIS A 47 -0.92 -21.24 -28.37
N LEU A 48 -0.74 -19.95 -28.04
CA LEU A 48 -1.84 -19.02 -27.84
C LEU A 48 -2.29 -18.43 -29.20
N SER A 49 -3.60 -18.43 -29.43
CA SER A 49 -4.23 -17.67 -30.52
C SER A 49 -4.05 -16.15 -30.31
N MET A 50 -4.29 -15.35 -31.32
CA MET A 50 -4.27 -13.87 -31.20
C MET A 50 -5.21 -13.38 -30.11
N ASP A 51 -6.39 -13.99 -30.01
CA ASP A 51 -7.41 -13.63 -29.03
C ASP A 51 -6.97 -13.96 -27.61
N GLU A 52 -6.37 -15.12 -27.39
CA GLU A 52 -5.80 -15.54 -26.10
C GLU A 52 -4.61 -14.67 -25.69
N ARG A 53 -3.75 -14.25 -26.63
CA ARG A 53 -2.64 -13.32 -26.37
C ARG A 53 -3.17 -11.97 -25.91
N LEU A 54 -4.19 -11.43 -26.57
CA LEU A 54 -4.83 -10.18 -26.18
C LEU A 54 -5.50 -10.31 -24.80
N GLY A 55 -6.16 -11.42 -24.52
CA GLY A 55 -6.75 -11.69 -23.20
C GLY A 55 -5.75 -11.58 -22.05
N GLN A 56 -4.50 -12.02 -22.24
CA GLN A 56 -3.48 -11.93 -21.19
C GLN A 56 -3.18 -10.50 -20.70
N LEU A 57 -3.57 -9.48 -21.46
CA LEU A 57 -3.36 -8.08 -21.11
C LEU A 57 -4.36 -7.54 -20.08
N PHE A 58 -5.38 -8.31 -19.67
CA PHE A 58 -6.49 -7.83 -18.86
C PHE A 58 -6.54 -8.51 -17.50
N ILE A 59 -6.74 -7.69 -16.46
CA ILE A 59 -7.09 -8.10 -15.10
C ILE A 59 -8.42 -7.47 -14.75
N ILE A 60 -9.44 -8.27 -14.43
CA ILE A 60 -10.77 -7.80 -14.03
C ILE A 60 -11.03 -8.04 -12.55
N ALA A 61 -12.03 -7.34 -12.00
CA ALA A 61 -12.37 -7.45 -10.58
C ALA A 61 -13.30 -8.62 -10.29
N LEU A 62 -12.99 -9.35 -9.21
CA LEU A 62 -13.86 -10.32 -8.58
C LEU A 62 -14.28 -9.80 -7.21
N TYR A 63 -15.59 -9.61 -7.01
CA TYR A 63 -16.22 -9.27 -5.75
C TYR A 63 -17.04 -10.45 -5.25
N THR A 64 -16.85 -10.87 -4.02
CA THR A 64 -17.67 -11.93 -3.41
C THR A 64 -18.95 -11.40 -2.75
N ASN A 65 -19.02 -10.08 -2.51
CA ASN A 65 -20.15 -9.41 -1.85
C ASN A 65 -21.14 -8.73 -2.81
N LYS A 66 -21.01 -8.94 -4.14
CA LYS A 66 -21.93 -8.37 -5.15
C LYS A 66 -22.99 -9.36 -5.66
N GLY A 67 -23.06 -10.54 -5.07
CA GLY A 67 -24.04 -11.57 -5.43
C GLY A 67 -23.67 -12.41 -6.66
N GLU A 68 -24.49 -13.44 -6.92
CA GLU A 68 -24.22 -14.46 -7.96
C GLU A 68 -24.27 -13.91 -9.39
N GLU A 69 -25.05 -12.86 -9.65
CA GLU A 69 -25.10 -12.23 -10.97
C GLU A 69 -23.72 -11.69 -11.38
N HIS A 70 -23.04 -10.98 -10.48
CA HIS A 70 -21.68 -10.50 -10.72
C HIS A 70 -20.70 -11.66 -10.93
N ILE A 71 -20.81 -12.71 -10.13
CA ILE A 71 -19.93 -13.90 -10.23
C ILE A 71 -20.13 -14.56 -11.61
N GLU A 72 -21.37 -14.68 -12.06
CA GLU A 72 -21.67 -15.25 -13.38
C GLU A 72 -21.15 -14.37 -14.54
N GLU A 73 -21.20 -13.05 -14.39
CA GLU A 73 -20.56 -12.14 -15.34
C GLU A 73 -19.04 -12.35 -15.41
N VAL A 74 -18.37 -12.44 -14.24
CA VAL A 74 -16.93 -12.72 -14.17
C VAL A 74 -16.62 -14.08 -14.80
N ARG A 75 -17.40 -15.12 -14.50
CA ARG A 75 -17.25 -16.45 -15.10
C ARG A 75 -17.33 -16.41 -16.62
N LYS A 76 -18.30 -15.68 -17.18
CA LYS A 76 -18.43 -15.48 -18.64
C LYS A 76 -17.21 -14.80 -19.24
N VAL A 77 -16.69 -13.76 -18.58
CA VAL A 77 -15.50 -13.04 -19.06
C VAL A 77 -14.25 -13.94 -18.98
N VAL A 78 -14.03 -14.65 -17.88
CA VAL A 78 -12.91 -15.61 -17.75
C VAL A 78 -12.96 -16.66 -18.86
N LYS A 79 -14.14 -17.24 -19.10
CA LYS A 79 -14.35 -18.31 -20.09
C LYS A 79 -14.22 -17.81 -21.53
N ASN A 80 -14.83 -16.67 -21.87
CA ASN A 80 -14.93 -16.20 -23.24
C ASN A 80 -13.74 -15.35 -23.65
N GLU A 81 -13.26 -14.46 -22.77
CA GLU A 81 -12.22 -13.49 -23.12
C GLU A 81 -10.80 -13.96 -22.83
N LYS A 82 -10.64 -15.12 -22.15
CA LYS A 82 -9.33 -15.72 -21.85
C LYS A 82 -8.36 -14.74 -21.17
N ILE A 83 -8.88 -14.00 -20.19
CA ILE A 83 -8.15 -12.94 -19.49
C ILE A 83 -6.88 -13.42 -18.78
N GLY A 84 -5.97 -12.49 -18.55
CA GLY A 84 -4.68 -12.77 -17.90
C GLY A 84 -4.74 -12.92 -16.39
N GLY A 85 -5.73 -12.33 -15.73
CA GLY A 85 -5.82 -12.37 -14.28
C GLY A 85 -7.07 -11.77 -13.67
N LEU A 86 -7.11 -11.79 -12.34
CA LEU A 86 -8.18 -11.24 -11.51
C LEU A 86 -7.57 -10.32 -10.45
N ILE A 87 -8.31 -9.30 -10.02
CA ILE A 87 -8.07 -8.61 -8.76
C ILE A 87 -9.19 -8.97 -7.79
N LEU A 88 -8.80 -9.50 -6.61
CA LEU A 88 -9.74 -9.81 -5.54
C LEU A 88 -10.12 -8.51 -4.81
N MET A 89 -11.43 -8.36 -4.63
CA MET A 89 -12.00 -7.20 -3.93
C MET A 89 -12.62 -7.67 -2.61
N GLN A 90 -13.76 -7.14 -2.17
CA GLN A 90 -14.40 -7.57 -0.94
C GLN A 90 -15.16 -8.89 -1.14
N ASP A 91 -15.36 -9.68 -0.06
CA ASP A 91 -14.75 -9.61 1.28
C ASP A 91 -14.71 -10.98 1.97
N ASP A 92 -15.11 -12.08 1.29
CA ASP A 92 -15.19 -13.43 1.87
C ASP A 92 -14.05 -14.31 1.36
N ALA A 93 -13.08 -14.61 2.22
CA ALA A 93 -11.91 -15.43 1.89
C ALA A 93 -12.27 -16.84 1.42
N ARG A 94 -13.29 -17.47 2.00
CA ARG A 94 -13.72 -18.83 1.62
C ARG A 94 -14.29 -18.82 0.21
N ARG A 95 -15.18 -17.87 -0.04
CA ARG A 95 -15.80 -17.72 -1.37
C ARG A 95 -14.79 -17.36 -2.43
N GLU A 96 -13.81 -16.50 -2.11
CA GLU A 96 -12.68 -16.20 -3.01
C GLU A 96 -11.89 -17.45 -3.38
N ILE A 97 -11.52 -18.28 -2.40
CA ILE A 97 -10.78 -19.54 -2.62
C ILE A 97 -11.58 -20.51 -3.50
N GLU A 98 -12.89 -20.70 -3.23
CA GLU A 98 -13.75 -21.57 -4.02
C GLU A 98 -13.81 -21.14 -5.49
N LEU A 99 -14.04 -19.84 -5.73
CA LEU A 99 -14.11 -19.29 -7.09
C LEU A 99 -12.74 -19.31 -7.79
N LEU A 100 -11.65 -19.06 -7.06
CA LEU A 100 -10.32 -19.20 -7.64
C LEU A 100 -10.00 -20.63 -8.00
N ASN A 101 -10.41 -21.62 -7.19
CA ASN A 101 -10.24 -23.04 -7.52
C ASN A 101 -10.97 -23.39 -8.81
N GLU A 102 -12.21 -22.90 -8.98
CA GLU A 102 -12.98 -23.07 -10.22
C GLU A 102 -12.22 -22.44 -11.41
N PHE A 103 -11.94 -21.13 -11.35
CA PHE A 103 -11.36 -20.39 -12.47
C PHE A 103 -9.94 -20.84 -12.84
N GLN A 104 -9.12 -21.20 -11.86
CA GLN A 104 -7.75 -21.68 -12.10
C GLN A 104 -7.73 -23.08 -12.75
N SER A 105 -8.68 -23.93 -12.42
CA SER A 105 -8.78 -25.28 -13.02
C SER A 105 -9.20 -25.25 -14.48
N GLU A 106 -10.01 -24.25 -14.88
CA GLU A 106 -10.50 -24.09 -16.24
C GLU A 106 -9.54 -23.27 -17.14
N ALA A 107 -8.63 -22.51 -16.55
CA ALA A 107 -7.78 -21.58 -17.28
C ALA A 107 -6.66 -22.31 -18.04
N LYS A 108 -6.61 -22.17 -19.38
CA LYS A 108 -5.52 -22.67 -20.23
C LYS A 108 -4.14 -22.16 -19.81
N VAL A 109 -4.06 -20.88 -19.44
CA VAL A 109 -2.93 -20.24 -18.79
C VAL A 109 -3.41 -19.71 -17.47
N ARG A 110 -2.87 -20.20 -16.36
CA ARG A 110 -3.32 -19.84 -15.01
C ARG A 110 -3.39 -18.32 -14.82
N LEU A 111 -4.44 -17.90 -14.10
CA LEU A 111 -4.71 -16.48 -13.86
C LEU A 111 -3.71 -15.88 -12.87
N LEU A 112 -3.20 -14.70 -13.18
CA LEU A 112 -2.42 -13.87 -12.26
C LEU A 112 -3.39 -13.13 -11.33
N VAL A 113 -3.39 -13.47 -10.05
CA VAL A 113 -4.32 -12.91 -9.08
C VAL A 113 -3.63 -11.81 -8.28
N GLY A 114 -4.21 -10.61 -8.32
CA GLY A 114 -3.77 -9.45 -7.56
C GLY A 114 -4.74 -9.07 -6.44
N MET A 115 -4.25 -8.28 -5.50
CA MET A 115 -5.03 -7.69 -4.41
C MET A 115 -4.36 -6.38 -3.97
N ASP A 116 -5.13 -5.39 -3.51
CA ASP A 116 -4.59 -4.32 -2.69
C ASP A 116 -4.55 -4.80 -1.23
N ALA A 117 -3.36 -5.00 -0.69
CA ALA A 117 -3.15 -5.42 0.69
C ALA A 117 -2.11 -4.55 1.42
N GLU A 118 -2.19 -3.21 1.23
CA GLU A 118 -1.23 -2.21 1.75
C GLU A 118 -1.00 -2.33 3.27
N TRP A 119 -2.02 -2.74 4.03
CA TRP A 119 -1.98 -3.04 5.47
C TRP A 119 -2.50 -4.44 5.77
N GLY A 120 -2.12 -5.40 4.92
CA GLY A 120 -2.55 -6.79 5.00
C GLY A 120 -3.91 -7.03 4.33
N LEU A 121 -4.30 -8.30 4.31
CA LEU A 121 -5.52 -8.73 3.63
C LEU A 121 -6.79 -8.10 4.22
N PHE A 122 -6.74 -7.59 5.46
CA PHE A 122 -7.86 -6.85 6.08
C PHE A 122 -8.38 -5.69 5.22
N GLN A 123 -7.57 -5.14 4.35
CA GLN A 123 -8.01 -4.11 3.41
C GLN A 123 -9.18 -4.61 2.55
N ARG A 124 -9.20 -5.89 2.22
CA ARG A 124 -10.23 -6.53 1.41
C ARG A 124 -11.04 -7.57 2.17
N ILE A 125 -10.43 -8.40 2.98
CA ILE A 125 -11.01 -9.51 3.73
C ILE A 125 -11.13 -9.13 5.21
N LYS A 126 -12.34 -8.86 5.69
CA LYS A 126 -12.56 -8.30 7.04
C LYS A 126 -12.31 -9.29 8.18
N THR A 127 -12.26 -10.59 7.89
CA THR A 127 -11.88 -11.63 8.86
C THR A 127 -10.37 -11.76 9.05
N ALA A 128 -9.56 -11.20 8.14
CA ALA A 128 -8.11 -11.14 8.30
C ALA A 128 -7.70 -10.13 9.38
N TYR A 129 -6.48 -10.30 9.92
CA TYR A 129 -5.95 -9.38 10.93
C TYR A 129 -5.55 -8.03 10.32
N LYS A 130 -5.96 -6.93 10.96
CA LYS A 130 -5.57 -5.59 10.54
C LYS A 130 -4.14 -5.28 11.00
N LEU A 131 -3.26 -4.97 10.06
CA LEU A 131 -1.91 -4.48 10.31
C LEU A 131 -1.86 -2.94 10.21
N PRO A 132 -0.80 -2.28 10.73
CA PRO A 132 -0.70 -0.82 10.71
C PRO A 132 -0.65 -0.21 9.30
N TRP A 133 -1.17 1.00 9.17
CA TRP A 133 -1.06 1.79 7.95
C TRP A 133 0.37 2.28 7.68
N ALA A 134 0.63 2.66 6.44
CA ALA A 134 1.95 3.12 6.03
C ALA A 134 2.46 4.33 6.83
N ILE A 135 1.58 5.26 7.23
CA ILE A 135 1.97 6.41 8.07
C ILE A 135 2.53 5.96 9.43
N THR A 136 1.93 4.95 10.04
CA THR A 136 2.42 4.33 11.28
C THR A 136 3.78 3.66 11.06
N LEU A 137 3.89 2.88 9.98
CA LEU A 137 5.14 2.20 9.61
C LEU A 137 6.27 3.18 9.26
N GLY A 138 5.93 4.35 8.74
CA GLY A 138 6.88 5.42 8.45
C GLY A 138 7.62 5.94 9.67
N ALA A 139 6.99 5.86 10.85
CA ALA A 139 7.59 6.26 12.12
C ALA A 139 8.64 5.27 12.65
N ILE A 140 8.58 4.02 12.22
CA ILE A 140 9.46 2.94 12.69
C ILE A 140 10.88 3.15 12.18
N GLN A 141 11.86 3.13 13.08
CA GLN A 141 13.28 3.33 12.74
C GLN A 141 13.93 2.02 12.27
N ASP A 142 13.62 0.90 12.90
CA ASP A 142 14.08 -0.42 12.44
C ASP A 142 13.26 -0.93 11.27
N LYS A 143 13.72 -0.67 10.06
CA LYS A 143 13.03 -1.05 8.82
C LYS A 143 12.92 -2.57 8.59
N ARG A 144 13.61 -3.41 9.38
CA ARG A 144 13.44 -4.87 9.34
C ARG A 144 12.03 -5.28 9.76
N LEU A 145 11.35 -4.48 10.60
CA LEU A 145 9.97 -4.71 11.01
C LEU A 145 8.99 -4.58 9.83
N LEU A 146 9.26 -3.70 8.87
CA LEU A 146 8.45 -3.57 7.66
C LEU A 146 8.63 -4.80 6.75
N TYR A 147 9.84 -5.36 6.70
CA TYR A 147 10.09 -6.63 6.02
C TYR A 147 9.32 -7.78 6.69
N GLU A 148 9.37 -7.89 8.03
CA GLU A 148 8.62 -8.91 8.78
C GLU A 148 7.13 -8.83 8.51
N MET A 149 6.56 -7.60 8.54
CA MET A 149 5.15 -7.36 8.25
C MET A 149 4.77 -7.81 6.83
N SER A 150 5.52 -7.38 5.83
CA SER A 150 5.20 -7.70 4.44
C SER A 150 5.46 -9.17 4.09
N ALA A 151 6.41 -9.83 4.78
CA ALA A 151 6.58 -11.29 4.69
C ALA A 151 5.38 -12.05 5.27
N GLN A 152 4.77 -11.54 6.36
CA GLN A 152 3.51 -12.08 6.88
C GLN A 152 2.36 -11.86 5.89
N ILE A 153 2.23 -10.66 5.32
CA ILE A 153 1.24 -10.37 4.27
C ILE A 153 1.40 -11.35 3.10
N ALA A 154 2.62 -11.61 2.67
CA ALA A 154 2.89 -12.57 1.59
C ALA A 154 2.50 -14.00 1.96
N ALA A 155 2.72 -14.42 3.21
CA ALA A 155 2.30 -15.73 3.68
C ALA A 155 0.76 -15.88 3.65
N ASP A 156 0.04 -14.84 4.08
CA ASP A 156 -1.42 -14.81 4.06
C ASP A 156 -1.97 -14.74 2.64
N ALA A 157 -1.37 -13.92 1.78
CA ALA A 157 -1.72 -13.79 0.37
C ALA A 157 -1.69 -15.14 -0.37
N LYS A 158 -0.68 -15.98 -0.11
CA LYS A 158 -0.58 -17.33 -0.69
C LYS A 158 -1.73 -18.24 -0.29
N LYS A 159 -2.22 -18.13 0.95
CA LYS A 159 -3.33 -18.96 1.44
C LYS A 159 -4.63 -18.70 0.69
N VAL A 160 -4.84 -17.49 0.24
CA VAL A 160 -6.02 -17.08 -0.54
C VAL A 160 -5.75 -17.01 -2.05
N GLY A 161 -4.59 -17.52 -2.52
CA GLY A 161 -4.27 -17.61 -3.95
C GLY A 161 -3.86 -16.31 -4.61
N VAL A 162 -3.48 -15.29 -3.85
CA VAL A 162 -2.93 -14.03 -4.37
C VAL A 162 -1.46 -14.22 -4.75
N HIS A 163 -1.07 -13.66 -5.90
CA HIS A 163 0.27 -13.72 -6.48
C HIS A 163 0.93 -12.33 -6.54
N TRP A 164 0.13 -11.26 -6.50
CA TRP A 164 0.57 -9.89 -6.68
C TRP A 164 -0.12 -8.96 -5.68
N ASP A 165 0.64 -8.39 -4.76
CA ASP A 165 0.15 -7.30 -3.93
C ASP A 165 0.38 -5.96 -4.64
N PHE A 166 -0.67 -5.17 -4.84
CA PHE A 166 -0.58 -3.82 -5.39
C PHE A 166 -0.14 -2.83 -4.30
N ALA A 167 1.01 -3.12 -3.71
CA ALA A 167 1.70 -2.37 -2.66
C ALA A 167 3.23 -2.51 -2.85
N PRO A 168 4.02 -1.61 -2.26
CA PRO A 168 3.65 -0.48 -1.41
C PRO A 168 3.33 0.81 -2.17
N VAL A 169 2.66 1.74 -1.47
CA VAL A 169 2.54 3.14 -1.90
C VAL A 169 3.88 3.84 -1.67
N VAL A 170 4.39 4.49 -2.72
CA VAL A 170 5.67 5.23 -2.68
C VAL A 170 5.48 6.73 -2.90
N ASP A 171 4.23 7.20 -2.85
CA ASP A 171 3.90 8.61 -2.93
C ASP A 171 4.44 9.35 -1.71
N VAL A 172 5.22 10.41 -1.93
CA VAL A 172 5.76 11.26 -0.87
C VAL A 172 4.68 12.27 -0.48
N ASN A 173 4.08 12.12 0.71
CA ASN A 173 2.93 12.92 1.14
C ASN A 173 3.36 14.31 1.61
N THR A 174 3.62 15.22 0.68
CA THR A 174 4.01 16.60 0.98
C THR A 174 2.81 17.52 1.21
N ASN A 175 1.60 17.06 0.87
CA ASN A 175 0.37 17.81 1.07
C ASN A 175 -0.49 17.17 2.19
N PRO A 176 -0.58 17.80 3.37
CA PRO A 176 -1.43 17.30 4.46
C PRO A 176 -2.93 17.21 4.11
N LYS A 177 -3.37 17.95 3.08
CA LYS A 177 -4.77 17.95 2.62
C LYS A 177 -5.07 16.88 1.58
N ASN A 178 -4.07 16.08 1.17
CA ASN A 178 -4.27 15.04 0.18
C ASN A 178 -5.35 14.05 0.65
N PRO A 179 -6.48 13.91 -0.09
CA PRO A 179 -7.63 13.13 0.38
C PRO A 179 -7.44 11.62 0.20
N ILE A 180 -6.46 11.19 -0.60
CA ILE A 180 -6.32 9.80 -1.04
C ILE A 180 -5.06 9.14 -0.51
N ILE A 181 -3.94 9.85 -0.45
CA ILE A 181 -2.66 9.27 -0.03
C ILE A 181 -2.55 9.31 1.50
N GLY A 182 -2.48 10.45 2.13
CA GLY A 182 -2.56 10.62 3.59
C GLY A 182 -1.90 9.47 4.39
N ASN A 183 -2.73 8.70 5.10
CA ASN A 183 -2.29 7.57 5.93
C ASN A 183 -1.70 6.39 5.14
N ARG A 184 -1.86 6.36 3.81
CA ARG A 184 -1.30 5.32 2.94
C ARG A 184 0.18 5.57 2.58
N SER A 185 0.73 6.75 2.84
CA SER A 185 2.14 7.08 2.62
C SER A 185 3.00 6.78 3.85
N PHE A 186 4.25 6.36 3.64
CA PHE A 186 5.26 6.25 4.70
C PHE A 186 5.76 7.61 5.21
N GLY A 187 5.31 8.72 4.64
CA GLY A 187 5.62 10.05 5.12
C GLY A 187 5.91 11.09 4.04
N SER A 188 6.50 12.21 4.47
CA SER A 188 6.82 13.35 3.62
C SER A 188 8.30 13.45 3.24
N ASP A 189 9.14 12.57 3.73
CA ASP A 189 10.58 12.51 3.39
C ASP A 189 10.86 11.43 2.34
N VAL A 190 11.56 11.81 1.27
CA VAL A 190 11.89 10.94 0.14
C VAL A 190 12.73 9.73 0.57
N GLY A 191 13.69 9.95 1.48
CA GLY A 191 14.59 8.91 1.98
C GLY A 191 13.83 7.86 2.79
N ASN A 192 12.99 8.32 3.73
CA ASN A 192 12.16 7.46 4.55
C ASN A 192 11.17 6.64 3.72
N VAL A 193 10.45 7.29 2.79
CA VAL A 193 9.52 6.60 1.88
C VAL A 193 10.26 5.54 1.06
N SER A 194 11.42 5.88 0.47
CA SER A 194 12.20 4.95 -0.35
C SER A 194 12.70 3.75 0.44
N GLN A 195 13.24 3.95 1.66
CA GLN A 195 13.74 2.87 2.50
C GLN A 195 12.62 1.99 3.04
N SER A 196 11.52 2.58 3.49
CA SER A 196 10.35 1.86 3.98
C SER A 196 9.76 0.98 2.88
N ALA A 197 9.53 1.56 1.71
CA ALA A 197 9.00 0.82 0.55
C ALA A 197 9.94 -0.28 0.06
N LEU A 198 11.27 -0.07 0.14
CA LEU A 198 12.26 -1.11 -0.22
C LEU A 198 12.15 -2.33 0.71
N HIS A 199 12.08 -2.12 2.02
CA HIS A 199 11.98 -3.24 2.98
C HIS A 199 10.63 -3.95 2.85
N TYR A 200 9.55 -3.20 2.68
CA TYR A 200 8.22 -3.74 2.42
C TYR A 200 8.21 -4.59 1.14
N SER A 201 8.70 -4.06 0.02
CA SER A 201 8.76 -4.80 -1.25
C SER A 201 9.62 -6.06 -1.17
N LYS A 202 10.72 -6.04 -0.41
CA LYS A 202 11.57 -7.21 -0.19
C LYS A 202 10.84 -8.32 0.55
N GLY A 203 10.09 -8.00 1.61
CA GLY A 203 9.33 -8.99 2.36
C GLY A 203 8.32 -9.71 1.47
N LEU A 204 7.61 -8.99 0.58
CA LEU A 204 6.73 -9.61 -0.41
C LEU A 204 7.50 -10.49 -1.41
N GLN A 205 8.51 -9.92 -2.09
CA GLN A 205 9.13 -10.57 -3.23
C GLN A 205 10.05 -11.74 -2.84
N GLU A 206 10.72 -11.69 -1.69
CA GLU A 206 11.49 -12.81 -1.16
C GLU A 206 10.60 -13.97 -0.72
N GLN A 207 9.32 -13.71 -0.47
CA GLN A 207 8.28 -14.72 -0.26
C GLN A 207 7.51 -15.09 -1.55
N ASN A 208 8.00 -14.73 -2.72
CA ASN A 208 7.40 -15.05 -4.02
C ASN A 208 6.00 -14.46 -4.24
N ILE A 209 5.72 -13.28 -3.67
CA ILE A 209 4.58 -12.42 -4.00
C ILE A 209 5.12 -11.20 -4.73
N LEU A 210 4.58 -10.88 -5.89
CA LEU A 210 4.99 -9.71 -6.64
C LEU A 210 4.57 -8.44 -5.91
N ALA A 211 5.47 -7.45 -5.81
CA ALA A 211 5.15 -6.11 -5.32
C ALA A 211 4.87 -5.16 -6.49
N ALA A 212 3.99 -4.19 -6.30
CA ALA A 212 3.79 -3.08 -7.25
C ALA A 212 3.91 -1.73 -6.54
N ILE A 213 4.95 -0.96 -6.89
CA ILE A 213 5.07 0.41 -6.38
C ILE A 213 4.09 1.35 -7.10
N LYS A 214 3.42 2.21 -6.33
CA LYS A 214 2.34 3.08 -6.82
C LYS A 214 2.33 4.43 -6.11
N HIS A 215 1.80 5.46 -6.76
CA HIS A 215 1.14 5.58 -8.05
C HIS A 215 1.99 6.43 -8.99
N PHE A 216 2.63 5.81 -9.99
CA PHE A 216 3.55 6.52 -10.89
C PHE A 216 2.83 7.59 -11.74
N PRO A 217 3.35 8.84 -11.90
CA PRO A 217 4.68 9.33 -11.50
C PRO A 217 4.76 9.99 -10.12
N GLY A 218 3.76 9.85 -9.25
CA GLY A 218 3.69 10.36 -7.89
C GLY A 218 2.40 11.14 -7.62
N HIS A 219 1.63 10.70 -6.60
CA HIS A 219 0.30 11.21 -6.24
C HIS A 219 0.29 11.93 -4.87
N GLY A 220 1.46 12.12 -4.25
CA GLY A 220 1.57 12.59 -2.87
C GLY A 220 1.22 14.07 -2.64
N ASP A 221 1.19 14.88 -3.71
CA ASP A 221 0.87 16.31 -3.64
C ASP A 221 -0.29 16.70 -4.56
N THR A 222 -1.46 16.12 -4.32
CA THR A 222 -2.70 16.39 -5.04
C THR A 222 -3.82 16.77 -4.08
N ASP A 223 -4.74 17.65 -4.53
CA ASP A 223 -5.89 18.12 -3.76
C ASP A 223 -7.21 17.46 -4.19
N VAL A 224 -7.19 16.63 -5.24
CA VAL A 224 -8.39 16.02 -5.82
C VAL A 224 -8.30 14.51 -5.72
N ASP A 225 -9.42 13.89 -5.38
CA ASP A 225 -9.58 12.44 -5.39
C ASP A 225 -9.68 11.92 -6.83
N SER A 226 -8.74 11.07 -7.23
CA SER A 226 -8.72 10.43 -8.56
C SER A 226 -9.90 9.47 -8.82
N HIS A 227 -10.60 9.05 -7.78
CA HIS A 227 -11.86 8.31 -7.93
C HIS A 227 -12.99 9.22 -8.45
N LEU A 228 -12.89 10.54 -8.28
CA LEU A 228 -13.92 11.50 -8.63
C LEU A 228 -13.60 12.27 -9.91
N ASP A 229 -12.37 12.80 -10.05
CA ASP A 229 -11.92 13.57 -11.21
C ASP A 229 -10.40 13.42 -11.40
N LEU A 230 -9.86 14.02 -12.49
CA LEU A 230 -8.46 13.95 -12.88
C LEU A 230 -7.58 14.91 -12.06
N PRO A 231 -6.77 14.40 -11.11
CA PRO A 231 -5.91 15.27 -10.28
C PRO A 231 -4.80 15.91 -11.12
N LEU A 232 -4.46 17.14 -10.79
CA LEU A 232 -3.38 17.91 -11.40
C LEU A 232 -2.13 17.91 -10.52
N VAL A 233 -0.98 17.59 -11.11
CA VAL A 233 0.34 17.77 -10.48
C VAL A 233 1.11 18.84 -11.27
N SER A 234 1.07 20.09 -10.79
CA SER A 234 1.58 21.28 -11.50
C SER A 234 3.05 21.61 -11.26
N HIS A 235 3.81 20.66 -10.70
CA HIS A 235 5.22 20.88 -10.36
C HIS A 235 6.15 20.95 -11.56
N SER A 236 7.27 21.68 -11.37
CA SER A 236 8.37 21.72 -12.34
C SER A 236 9.04 20.34 -12.50
N THR A 237 9.65 20.11 -13.66
CA THR A 237 10.42 18.88 -13.90
C THR A 237 11.53 18.66 -12.86
N LYS A 238 12.14 19.73 -12.31
CA LYS A 238 13.15 19.65 -11.25
C LYS A 238 12.52 19.03 -10.00
N ARG A 239 11.42 19.63 -9.49
CA ARG A 239 10.70 19.15 -8.30
C ARG A 239 10.24 17.72 -8.48
N LEU A 240 9.61 17.37 -9.62
CA LEU A 240 9.18 15.99 -9.91
C LEU A 240 10.35 14.99 -9.82
N ASN A 241 11.54 15.38 -10.28
CA ASN A 241 12.71 14.52 -10.22
C ASN A 241 13.29 14.34 -8.82
N GLU A 242 13.18 15.34 -7.97
CA GLU A 242 13.74 15.38 -6.60
C GLU A 242 12.80 14.75 -5.57
N VAL A 243 11.50 14.77 -5.80
CA VAL A 243 10.50 14.30 -4.83
C VAL A 243 9.65 13.17 -5.41
N GLU A 244 8.75 13.45 -6.34
CA GLU A 244 7.72 12.50 -6.79
C GLU A 244 8.32 11.25 -7.46
N LEU A 245 9.31 11.43 -8.34
CA LEU A 245 9.99 10.34 -9.06
C LEU A 245 11.13 9.69 -8.28
N ALA A 246 11.59 10.31 -7.20
CA ALA A 246 12.79 9.84 -6.50
C ALA A 246 12.62 8.45 -5.86
N PRO A 247 11.53 8.10 -5.17
CA PRO A 247 11.30 6.76 -4.66
C PRO A 247 11.22 5.72 -5.78
N PHE A 248 10.55 6.02 -6.90
CA PHE A 248 10.48 5.12 -8.06
C PHE A 248 11.87 4.82 -8.60
N LYS A 249 12.74 5.83 -8.79
CA LYS A 249 14.13 5.64 -9.25
C LYS A 249 14.93 4.76 -8.30
N ALA A 250 14.77 4.98 -6.99
CA ALA A 250 15.47 4.21 -5.97
C ALA A 250 15.08 2.73 -6.01
N LEU A 251 13.79 2.43 -6.19
CA LEU A 251 13.27 1.06 -6.14
C LEU A 251 13.41 0.33 -7.48
N ILE A 252 13.25 1.00 -8.61
CA ILE A 252 13.44 0.43 -9.96
C ILE A 252 14.80 -0.28 -10.05
N ASN A 253 15.86 0.32 -9.53
CA ASN A 253 17.20 -0.24 -9.52
C ASN A 253 17.39 -1.41 -8.53
N LYS A 254 16.37 -1.74 -7.74
CA LYS A 254 16.36 -2.84 -6.76
C LYS A 254 15.54 -4.06 -7.19
N GLY A 255 15.04 -4.06 -8.44
CA GLY A 255 14.35 -5.22 -8.99
C GLY A 255 12.88 -5.33 -8.60
N ILE A 256 12.18 -4.20 -8.50
CA ILE A 256 10.72 -4.20 -8.25
C ILE A 256 9.99 -4.81 -9.45
N GLY A 257 9.07 -5.75 -9.16
CA GLY A 257 8.37 -6.52 -10.17
C GLY A 257 7.26 -5.77 -10.90
N GLY A 258 6.56 -4.85 -10.22
CA GLY A 258 5.44 -4.08 -10.75
C GLY A 258 5.55 -2.58 -10.52
N VAL A 259 5.04 -1.79 -11.48
CA VAL A 259 4.77 -0.35 -11.34
C VAL A 259 3.33 -0.09 -11.78
N MET A 260 2.54 0.51 -10.90
CA MET A 260 1.18 0.97 -11.22
C MET A 260 1.20 2.44 -11.64
N VAL A 261 0.64 2.72 -12.81
CA VAL A 261 0.60 4.08 -13.39
C VAL A 261 -0.75 4.75 -13.09
N ALA A 262 -0.69 5.87 -12.40
CA ALA A 262 -1.85 6.64 -11.95
C ALA A 262 -2.62 7.34 -13.08
N HIS A 263 -3.85 7.73 -12.75
CA HIS A 263 -4.65 8.65 -13.55
C HIS A 263 -4.41 10.08 -13.09
N LEU A 264 -3.24 10.67 -13.45
CA LEU A 264 -2.81 12.02 -13.09
C LEU A 264 -2.53 12.84 -14.34
N TYR A 265 -2.89 14.12 -14.33
CA TYR A 265 -2.43 15.08 -15.32
C TYR A 265 -1.17 15.78 -14.81
N VAL A 266 -0.06 15.62 -15.53
CA VAL A 266 1.26 16.17 -15.17
C VAL A 266 1.83 16.97 -16.35
N PRO A 267 1.51 18.29 -16.48
CA PRO A 267 1.87 19.10 -17.64
C PRO A 267 3.37 19.18 -17.93
N ALA A 268 4.21 19.05 -16.90
CA ALA A 268 5.66 19.02 -17.07
C ALA A 268 6.19 17.77 -17.80
N LEU A 269 5.41 16.68 -17.79
CA LEU A 269 5.76 15.38 -18.40
C LEU A 269 4.91 15.04 -19.63
N GLU A 270 3.67 15.54 -19.72
CA GLU A 270 2.73 15.35 -20.83
C GLU A 270 2.22 16.71 -21.32
N LYS A 271 2.55 17.06 -22.56
CA LYS A 271 2.22 18.40 -23.12
C LYS A 271 0.78 18.54 -23.60
N ARG A 272 0.12 17.42 -23.89
CA ARG A 272 -1.30 17.45 -24.30
C ARG A 272 -2.18 17.66 -23.08
N VAL A 273 -3.04 18.67 -23.16
CA VAL A 273 -3.89 19.09 -22.04
C VAL A 273 -4.85 17.97 -21.64
N GLY A 274 -4.93 17.67 -20.36
CA GLY A 274 -5.90 16.74 -19.77
C GLY A 274 -5.66 15.26 -20.10
N ILE A 275 -4.50 14.87 -20.63
CA ILE A 275 -4.16 13.47 -20.86
C ILE A 275 -3.62 12.84 -19.58
N PRO A 276 -4.29 11.80 -19.05
CA PRO A 276 -3.82 11.08 -17.86
C PRO A 276 -2.49 10.35 -18.10
N ALA A 277 -1.67 10.27 -17.06
CA ALA A 277 -0.38 9.59 -17.10
C ALA A 277 -0.49 8.14 -17.59
N SER A 278 -1.52 7.42 -17.19
CA SER A 278 -1.78 6.02 -17.59
C SER A 278 -1.96 5.82 -19.10
N VAL A 279 -2.36 6.86 -19.84
CA VAL A 279 -2.52 6.79 -21.31
C VAL A 279 -1.52 7.69 -22.04
N SER A 280 -0.51 8.21 -21.34
CA SER A 280 0.54 9.04 -21.91
C SER A 280 1.75 8.21 -22.35
N TYR A 281 2.02 8.21 -23.67
CA TYR A 281 3.24 7.58 -24.21
C TYR A 281 4.51 8.23 -23.66
N ASP A 282 4.50 9.53 -23.41
CA ASP A 282 5.64 10.28 -22.89
C ASP A 282 5.97 9.84 -21.44
N ILE A 283 4.95 9.57 -20.63
CA ILE A 283 5.12 9.14 -19.25
C ILE A 283 5.43 7.64 -19.17
N VAL A 284 4.62 6.80 -19.80
CA VAL A 284 4.77 5.33 -19.68
C VAL A 284 5.97 4.84 -20.48
N THR A 285 6.07 5.22 -21.76
CA THR A 285 7.14 4.68 -22.61
C THR A 285 8.41 5.50 -22.55
N ARG A 286 8.36 6.82 -22.78
CA ARG A 286 9.59 7.63 -22.82
C ARG A 286 10.23 7.78 -21.44
N LEU A 287 9.44 8.11 -20.40
CA LEU A 287 9.98 8.30 -19.06
C LEU A 287 10.22 6.96 -18.36
N LEU A 288 9.16 6.17 -18.07
CA LEU A 288 9.29 4.97 -17.22
C LEU A 288 10.13 3.88 -17.89
N LYS A 289 9.79 3.46 -19.13
CA LYS A 289 10.50 2.37 -19.80
C LYS A 289 11.89 2.77 -20.31
N LYS A 290 12.00 3.92 -21.01
CA LYS A 290 13.25 4.28 -21.69
C LYS A 290 14.20 5.05 -20.79
N LYS A 291 13.75 6.16 -20.17
CA LYS A 291 14.63 7.04 -19.39
C LYS A 291 14.98 6.44 -18.02
N LEU A 292 14.00 5.87 -17.29
CA LEU A 292 14.23 5.21 -16.01
C LEU A 292 14.67 3.75 -16.16
N GLY A 293 14.58 3.19 -17.37
CA GLY A 293 15.06 1.84 -17.67
C GLY A 293 14.22 0.71 -17.07
N TYR A 294 12.96 0.96 -16.68
CA TYR A 294 12.12 -0.04 -16.04
C TYR A 294 11.78 -1.21 -17.00
N LYS A 295 11.95 -2.45 -16.51
CA LYS A 295 11.77 -3.68 -17.29
C LYS A 295 10.67 -4.60 -16.74
N GLY A 296 10.20 -4.37 -15.50
CA GLY A 296 9.12 -5.14 -14.88
C GLY A 296 7.76 -4.91 -15.52
N LEU A 297 6.70 -5.47 -14.91
CA LEU A 297 5.32 -5.28 -15.36
C LEU A 297 4.85 -3.84 -15.11
N ILE A 298 4.21 -3.26 -16.10
CA ILE A 298 3.55 -1.95 -15.98
C ILE A 298 2.05 -2.19 -16.07
N ILE A 299 1.34 -1.81 -15.02
CA ILE A 299 -0.10 -1.94 -14.91
C ILE A 299 -0.73 -0.56 -14.76
N THR A 300 -1.92 -0.35 -15.33
CA THR A 300 -2.69 0.88 -15.09
C THR A 300 -3.25 0.87 -13.66
N ASP A 301 -3.51 2.03 -13.10
CA ASP A 301 -4.52 2.14 -12.05
C ASP A 301 -5.89 1.72 -12.60
N ALA A 302 -6.88 1.57 -11.74
CA ALA A 302 -8.17 0.99 -12.09
C ALA A 302 -8.92 1.82 -13.15
N LEU A 303 -9.16 1.25 -14.33
CA LEU A 303 -9.74 1.96 -15.48
C LEU A 303 -11.22 2.33 -15.31
N ASN A 304 -11.88 1.85 -14.24
CA ASN A 304 -13.24 2.26 -13.86
C ASN A 304 -13.28 3.53 -12.98
N MET A 305 -12.12 4.11 -12.63
CA MET A 305 -12.06 5.33 -11.80
C MET A 305 -12.59 6.56 -12.55
N GLY A 306 -13.29 7.45 -11.82
CA GLY A 306 -13.95 8.63 -12.39
C GLY A 306 -13.03 9.58 -13.16
N ALA A 307 -11.76 9.67 -12.81
CA ALA A 307 -10.74 10.44 -13.52
C ALA A 307 -10.66 10.11 -15.01
N VAL A 308 -10.92 8.87 -15.40
CA VAL A 308 -10.82 8.38 -16.78
C VAL A 308 -12.14 7.80 -17.32
N ALA A 309 -12.89 7.06 -16.54
CA ALA A 309 -14.11 6.38 -16.99
C ALA A 309 -15.20 7.35 -17.50
N LYS A 310 -15.24 8.59 -16.99
CA LYS A 310 -16.14 9.65 -17.45
C LYS A 310 -15.70 10.30 -18.76
N ARG A 311 -14.45 10.12 -19.19
CA ARG A 311 -13.82 10.84 -20.31
C ARG A 311 -13.69 9.97 -21.57
N TYR A 312 -13.64 8.65 -21.40
CA TYR A 312 -13.37 7.69 -22.47
C TYR A 312 -14.42 6.57 -22.46
N LYS A 313 -14.71 6.02 -23.62
CA LYS A 313 -15.59 4.86 -23.73
C LYS A 313 -14.87 3.58 -23.28
N ALA A 314 -15.64 2.61 -22.81
CA ALA A 314 -15.13 1.28 -22.52
C ALA A 314 -14.40 0.71 -23.75
N GLY A 315 -13.25 0.07 -23.54
CA GLY A 315 -12.38 -0.44 -24.60
C GLY A 315 -11.45 0.60 -25.25
N GLU A 316 -11.89 1.84 -25.46
CA GLU A 316 -11.00 2.91 -25.98
C GLU A 316 -9.86 3.19 -25.01
N LEU A 317 -10.19 3.31 -23.72
CA LEU A 317 -9.20 3.55 -22.65
C LEU A 317 -8.18 2.41 -22.58
N ASP A 318 -8.62 1.16 -22.74
CA ASP A 318 -7.75 -0.02 -22.77
C ASP A 318 -6.75 0.06 -23.94
N ALA A 319 -7.23 0.38 -25.13
CA ALA A 319 -6.37 0.51 -26.31
C ALA A 319 -5.37 1.67 -26.18
N MET A 320 -5.82 2.82 -25.64
CA MET A 320 -4.96 3.97 -25.37
C MET A 320 -3.88 3.62 -24.34
N ALA A 321 -4.24 2.94 -23.24
CA ALA A 321 -3.31 2.53 -22.19
C ALA A 321 -2.27 1.54 -22.73
N PHE A 322 -2.68 0.55 -23.53
CA PHE A 322 -1.76 -0.37 -24.18
C PHE A 322 -0.83 0.33 -25.19
N LYS A 323 -1.35 1.25 -26.00
CA LYS A 323 -0.56 2.07 -26.93
C LYS A 323 0.44 2.97 -26.19
N ALA A 324 0.09 3.49 -25.02
CA ALA A 324 0.99 4.28 -24.18
C ALA A 324 2.17 3.46 -23.64
N GLY A 325 1.99 2.16 -23.46
CA GLY A 325 3.08 1.28 -23.05
C GLY A 325 2.78 0.38 -21.84
N ASN A 326 1.60 0.43 -21.24
CA ASN A 326 1.23 -0.47 -20.14
C ASN A 326 1.19 -1.92 -20.65
N ASP A 327 1.55 -2.86 -19.80
CA ASP A 327 1.52 -4.29 -20.12
C ASP A 327 0.16 -4.90 -19.74
N ILE A 328 -0.50 -4.36 -18.70
CA ILE A 328 -1.76 -4.87 -18.15
C ILE A 328 -2.73 -3.70 -17.93
N MET A 329 -3.98 -3.90 -18.35
CA MET A 329 -5.13 -3.03 -18.10
C MET A 329 -5.90 -3.59 -16.91
N LEU A 330 -5.91 -2.82 -15.81
CA LEU A 330 -6.58 -3.19 -14.57
C LEU A 330 -8.01 -2.65 -14.55
N PHE A 331 -8.98 -3.49 -14.18
CA PHE A 331 -10.37 -3.09 -14.03
C PHE A 331 -11.00 -2.57 -15.34
N SER A 332 -10.68 -3.21 -16.48
CA SER A 332 -11.31 -2.88 -17.76
C SER A 332 -12.84 -3.01 -17.68
N GLN A 333 -13.53 -2.02 -18.22
CA GLN A 333 -14.99 -2.00 -18.29
C GLN A 333 -15.54 -2.63 -19.59
N GLY A 334 -14.65 -3.09 -20.48
CA GLY A 334 -15.05 -3.63 -21.78
C GLY A 334 -13.96 -4.46 -22.42
N VAL A 335 -13.62 -5.61 -21.82
CA VAL A 335 -12.52 -6.48 -22.28
C VAL A 335 -12.65 -6.86 -23.77
N ALA A 336 -13.84 -7.32 -24.19
CA ALA A 336 -14.08 -7.71 -25.58
C ALA A 336 -13.81 -6.55 -26.56
N GLU A 337 -14.31 -5.36 -26.24
CA GLU A 337 -14.12 -4.15 -27.05
C GLU A 337 -12.66 -3.67 -27.02
N GLY A 338 -12.01 -3.72 -25.83
CA GLY A 338 -10.58 -3.41 -25.67
C GLY A 338 -9.72 -4.32 -26.56
N LYS A 339 -9.95 -5.62 -26.54
CA LYS A 339 -9.27 -6.61 -27.41
C LYS A 339 -9.49 -6.27 -28.89
N ARG A 340 -10.74 -5.97 -29.27
CA ARG A 340 -11.10 -5.62 -30.65
C ARG A 340 -10.36 -4.37 -31.13
N LEU A 341 -10.31 -3.32 -30.30
CA LEU A 341 -9.64 -2.05 -30.63
C LEU A 341 -8.11 -2.19 -30.67
N ILE A 342 -7.51 -2.93 -29.74
CA ILE A 342 -6.08 -3.22 -29.75
C ILE A 342 -5.71 -4.01 -31.01
N ARG A 343 -6.49 -5.04 -31.37
CA ARG A 343 -6.31 -5.82 -32.60
C ARG A 343 -6.34 -4.93 -33.83
N LYS A 344 -7.39 -4.09 -33.96
CA LYS A 344 -7.54 -3.13 -35.07
C LYS A 344 -6.32 -2.19 -35.18
N ALA A 345 -5.83 -1.67 -34.04
CA ALA A 345 -4.64 -0.80 -34.02
C ALA A 345 -3.35 -1.54 -34.45
N ILE A 346 -3.23 -2.83 -34.13
CA ILE A 346 -2.11 -3.66 -34.59
C ILE A 346 -2.22 -3.90 -36.09
N GLU A 347 -3.38 -4.26 -36.60
CA GLU A 347 -3.64 -4.49 -38.04
C GLU A 347 -3.41 -3.22 -38.88
N ALA A 348 -3.75 -2.05 -38.33
CA ALA A 348 -3.49 -0.75 -38.93
C ALA A 348 -2.02 -0.29 -38.83
N GLY A 349 -1.15 -1.04 -38.15
CA GLY A 349 0.27 -0.67 -37.94
C GLY A 349 0.48 0.45 -36.91
N GLU A 350 -0.55 0.89 -36.20
CA GLU A 350 -0.45 1.91 -35.13
C GLU A 350 0.24 1.37 -33.88
N ILE A 351 0.08 0.08 -33.61
CA ILE A 351 0.77 -0.67 -32.56
C ILE A 351 1.58 -1.78 -33.22
N PRO A 352 2.91 -1.82 -33.06
CA PRO A 352 3.71 -2.91 -33.61
C PRO A 352 3.31 -4.27 -33.03
N GLN A 353 3.19 -5.31 -33.87
CA GLN A 353 2.93 -6.69 -33.43
C GLN A 353 3.92 -7.13 -32.33
N LYS A 354 5.19 -6.73 -32.45
CA LYS A 354 6.24 -6.97 -31.47
C LYS A 354 5.89 -6.42 -30.07
N ARG A 355 5.12 -5.32 -29.99
CA ARG A 355 4.70 -4.73 -28.72
C ARG A 355 3.76 -5.69 -27.96
N LEU A 356 2.86 -6.38 -28.66
CA LEU A 356 1.99 -7.40 -28.06
C LEU A 356 2.84 -8.59 -27.58
N GLU A 357 3.74 -9.09 -28.42
CA GLU A 357 4.64 -10.20 -28.07
C GLU A 357 5.46 -9.89 -26.81
N GLU A 358 6.07 -8.71 -26.73
CA GLU A 358 6.87 -8.27 -25.58
C GLU A 358 6.06 -8.26 -24.29
N SER A 359 4.82 -7.73 -24.31
CA SER A 359 3.96 -7.69 -23.12
C SER A 359 3.50 -9.08 -22.69
N VAL A 360 3.00 -9.87 -23.63
CA VAL A 360 2.50 -11.22 -23.30
C VAL A 360 3.64 -12.10 -22.78
N LYS A 361 4.80 -12.08 -23.43
CA LYS A 361 5.97 -12.85 -22.95
C LYS A 361 6.44 -12.39 -21.57
N LYS A 362 6.38 -11.09 -21.28
CA LYS A 362 6.68 -10.55 -19.94
C LYS A 362 5.69 -11.05 -18.89
N ILE A 363 4.39 -11.04 -19.20
CA ILE A 363 3.34 -11.56 -18.32
C ILE A 363 3.54 -13.06 -18.08
N LEU A 364 3.79 -13.84 -19.14
CA LEU A 364 4.04 -15.27 -19.03
C LEU A 364 5.30 -15.57 -18.20
N LEU A 365 6.39 -14.81 -18.40
CA LEU A 365 7.62 -14.97 -17.63
C LEU A 365 7.39 -14.69 -16.13
N THR A 366 6.61 -13.65 -15.81
CA THR A 366 6.22 -13.35 -14.44
C THR A 366 5.37 -14.51 -13.86
N LYS A 367 4.40 -15.02 -14.61
CA LYS A 367 3.61 -16.20 -14.22
C LYS A 367 4.48 -17.42 -13.96
N TYR A 368 5.50 -17.66 -14.79
CA TYR A 368 6.45 -18.75 -14.59
C TYR A 368 7.18 -18.61 -13.25
N TYR A 369 7.74 -17.43 -12.96
CA TYR A 369 8.49 -17.19 -11.73
C TYR A 369 7.60 -17.28 -10.47
N LEU A 370 6.32 -17.00 -10.60
CA LEU A 370 5.32 -17.17 -9.52
C LEU A 370 4.79 -18.61 -9.42
N GLY A 371 5.29 -19.55 -10.24
CA GLY A 371 4.90 -20.96 -10.22
C GLY A 371 3.58 -21.28 -10.94
N LEU A 372 3.05 -20.31 -11.70
CA LEU A 372 1.79 -20.47 -12.45
C LEU A 372 1.95 -21.33 -13.73
N ASN A 373 3.13 -21.82 -14.00
CA ASN A 373 3.44 -22.80 -15.06
C ASN A 373 3.25 -24.26 -14.62
N LYS A 374 3.07 -24.50 -13.31
CA LYS A 374 2.91 -25.83 -12.74
C LYS A 374 1.43 -26.26 -12.77
N GLU A 375 1.16 -27.53 -12.62
CA GLU A 375 -0.20 -28.03 -12.41
C GLU A 375 -0.86 -27.35 -11.22
N TYR A 376 -2.15 -27.06 -11.34
CA TYR A 376 -2.89 -26.38 -10.29
C TYR A 376 -3.21 -27.34 -9.16
N THR A 377 -2.87 -26.96 -7.95
CA THR A 377 -3.32 -27.62 -6.73
C THR A 377 -4.38 -26.74 -6.07
N PRO A 378 -5.62 -27.24 -5.91
CA PRO A 378 -6.67 -26.46 -5.26
C PRO A 378 -6.29 -26.02 -3.85
N LEU A 379 -6.67 -24.81 -3.50
CA LEU A 379 -6.48 -24.25 -2.16
C LEU A 379 -7.56 -24.76 -1.21
N SER A 380 -7.21 -24.93 0.07
CA SER A 380 -8.17 -25.27 1.12
C SER A 380 -8.76 -24.00 1.71
N ALA A 381 -10.09 -23.95 1.80
CA ALA A 381 -10.80 -22.91 2.53
C ALA A 381 -11.04 -23.26 4.02
N GLU A 382 -10.62 -24.46 4.43
CA GLU A 382 -10.77 -24.91 5.82
C GLU A 382 -9.93 -24.06 6.77
N ASN A 383 -10.54 -23.58 7.84
CA ASN A 383 -9.91 -22.75 8.88
C ASN A 383 -9.30 -21.41 8.40
N ILE A 384 -9.57 -20.96 7.16
CA ILE A 384 -8.90 -19.80 6.57
C ILE A 384 -9.03 -18.55 7.44
N ASP A 385 -10.21 -18.25 8.00
CA ASP A 385 -10.41 -17.06 8.85
C ASP A 385 -9.53 -17.10 10.10
N ARG A 386 -9.38 -18.28 10.73
CA ARG A 386 -8.48 -18.46 11.88
C ARG A 386 -7.01 -18.31 11.50
N GLU A 387 -6.66 -18.77 10.31
CA GLU A 387 -5.28 -18.69 9.81
C GLU A 387 -4.89 -17.26 9.44
N LEU A 388 -5.84 -16.45 8.94
CA LEU A 388 -5.64 -15.04 8.62
C LEU A 388 -5.71 -14.11 9.84
N SER A 389 -6.15 -14.63 11.01
CA SER A 389 -6.31 -13.85 12.26
C SER A 389 -5.82 -14.65 13.47
N SER A 390 -4.51 -14.95 13.51
CA SER A 390 -3.89 -15.76 14.55
C SER A 390 -3.25 -14.91 15.66
N PRO A 391 -2.91 -15.48 16.83
CA PRO A 391 -2.14 -14.79 17.88
C PRO A 391 -0.80 -14.22 17.39
N ALA A 392 -0.17 -14.82 16.39
CA ALA A 392 1.07 -14.31 15.80
C ALA A 392 0.87 -12.98 15.08
N HIS A 393 -0.26 -12.80 14.39
CA HIS A 393 -0.62 -11.52 13.77
C HIS A 393 -0.80 -10.42 14.82
N LYS A 394 -1.49 -10.74 15.92
CA LYS A 394 -1.66 -9.82 17.05
C LYS A 394 -0.32 -9.39 17.65
N ALA A 395 0.56 -10.35 17.91
CA ALA A 395 1.89 -10.07 18.47
C ALA A 395 2.72 -9.19 17.51
N LEU A 396 2.65 -9.45 16.20
CA LEU A 396 3.31 -8.62 15.18
C LEU A 396 2.73 -7.21 15.15
N ALA A 397 1.41 -7.05 15.15
CA ALA A 397 0.76 -5.73 15.16
C ALA A 397 1.18 -4.91 16.39
N GLN A 398 1.15 -5.50 17.58
CA GLN A 398 1.56 -4.83 18.82
C GLN A 398 3.04 -4.43 18.78
N LYS A 399 3.93 -5.29 18.26
CA LYS A 399 5.36 -4.99 18.05
C LYS A 399 5.54 -3.79 17.11
N LEU A 400 4.76 -3.72 16.02
CA LEU A 400 4.81 -2.61 15.07
C LEU A 400 4.31 -1.31 15.70
N TYR A 401 3.18 -1.32 16.41
CA TYR A 401 2.65 -0.14 17.09
C TYR A 401 3.60 0.37 18.18
N SER A 402 4.18 -0.53 18.98
CA SER A 402 5.19 -0.15 19.97
C SER A 402 6.42 0.52 19.33
N ALA A 403 6.94 -0.06 18.23
CA ALA A 403 8.08 0.51 17.52
C ALA A 403 7.79 1.84 16.81
N ALA A 404 6.52 2.10 16.49
CA ALA A 404 6.08 3.35 15.86
C ALA A 404 5.81 4.46 16.87
N LEU A 405 5.43 4.13 18.12
CA LEU A 405 5.06 5.11 19.13
C LEU A 405 6.11 6.21 19.22
N THR A 406 5.68 7.46 19.08
CA THR A 406 6.58 8.61 19.00
C THR A 406 6.35 9.54 20.19
N LEU A 407 7.39 9.78 20.96
CA LEU A 407 7.43 10.76 22.05
C LEU A 407 8.01 12.07 21.51
N ILE A 408 7.15 13.08 21.34
CA ILE A 408 7.56 14.40 20.82
C ILE A 408 8.19 15.26 21.92
N LYS A 409 7.64 15.19 23.13
CA LYS A 409 7.96 16.04 24.26
C LYS A 409 7.81 15.29 25.59
N ASN A 410 8.71 15.51 26.56
CA ASN A 410 8.65 14.96 27.92
C ASN A 410 9.41 15.89 28.90
N ASP A 411 9.04 17.17 28.95
CA ASP A 411 9.82 18.23 29.64
C ASP A 411 9.91 18.00 31.15
N GLU A 412 8.83 17.50 31.77
CA GLU A 412 8.77 17.26 33.22
C GLU A 412 9.10 15.81 33.59
N HIS A 413 9.61 15.01 32.67
CA HIS A 413 9.91 13.60 32.87
C HIS A 413 8.74 12.80 33.46
N LEU A 414 7.51 13.04 32.94
CA LEU A 414 6.31 12.35 33.39
C LEU A 414 6.24 10.90 32.90
N LEU A 415 7.03 10.56 31.87
CA LEU A 415 7.21 9.19 31.39
C LEU A 415 8.62 8.68 31.74
N PRO A 416 8.76 7.36 32.06
CA PRO A 416 7.67 6.39 32.21
C PRO A 416 6.77 6.69 33.41
N LEU A 417 5.50 6.23 33.33
CA LEU A 417 4.55 6.37 34.43
C LEU A 417 5.06 5.64 35.68
N ARG A 418 4.93 6.28 36.83
CA ARG A 418 5.33 5.67 38.12
C ARG A 418 4.26 4.68 38.55
N LYS A 419 4.67 3.47 38.94
CA LYS A 419 3.78 2.42 39.42
C LYS A 419 3.01 2.87 40.68
N ASN A 420 1.78 2.39 40.79
CA ASN A 420 0.86 2.66 41.90
C ASN A 420 0.51 4.15 42.12
N GLU A 421 0.87 5.04 41.18
CA GLU A 421 0.39 6.43 41.21
C GLU A 421 -1.04 6.54 40.64
N THR A 422 -1.75 7.59 41.06
CA THR A 422 -3.08 7.94 40.53
C THR A 422 -2.93 8.91 39.37
N TYR A 423 -3.54 8.57 38.24
CA TYR A 423 -3.67 9.42 37.07
C TYR A 423 -5.13 9.64 36.73
N TYR A 424 -5.48 10.87 36.38
CA TYR A 424 -6.79 11.19 35.82
C TYR A 424 -6.71 10.97 34.31
N TYR A 425 -7.68 10.27 33.75
CA TYR A 425 -7.73 10.01 32.31
C TYR A 425 -8.96 10.66 31.68
N LEU A 426 -8.73 11.56 30.73
CA LEU A 426 -9.77 12.25 29.97
C LEU A 426 -9.72 11.83 28.50
N PRO A 427 -10.64 10.97 28.03
CA PRO A 427 -10.81 10.71 26.61
C PRO A 427 -11.53 11.89 25.96
N LEU A 428 -11.00 12.34 24.82
CA LEU A 428 -11.60 13.38 23.97
C LEU A 428 -11.82 12.81 22.57
N GLU A 429 -12.72 13.41 21.82
CA GLU A 429 -13.24 12.96 20.54
C GLU A 429 -14.15 11.73 20.66
N GLU A 430 -14.52 11.11 19.52
CA GLU A 430 -15.67 10.21 19.46
C GLU A 430 -15.36 8.70 19.45
N ALA A 431 -14.08 8.34 19.28
CA ALA A 431 -13.74 6.93 19.06
C ALA A 431 -13.58 6.13 20.36
N PRO A 432 -13.65 4.79 20.33
CA PRO A 432 -13.45 3.93 21.50
C PRO A 432 -12.11 4.17 22.19
N HIS A 433 -12.10 4.09 23.51
CA HIS A 433 -10.92 4.38 24.34
C HIS A 433 -10.74 3.44 25.55
N GLN A 434 -11.68 2.51 25.77
CA GLN A 434 -11.72 1.72 27.01
C GLN A 434 -10.49 0.80 27.15
N THR A 435 -10.07 0.17 26.06
CA THR A 435 -8.86 -0.71 26.05
C THR A 435 -7.61 0.00 26.58
N PHE A 436 -7.45 1.30 26.28
CA PHE A 436 -6.32 2.07 26.79
C PHE A 436 -6.41 2.29 28.30
N ALA A 437 -7.59 2.67 28.80
CA ALA A 437 -7.82 2.85 30.24
C ALA A 437 -7.60 1.54 31.02
N ASP A 438 -8.12 0.42 30.52
CA ASP A 438 -8.00 -0.89 31.14
C ASP A 438 -6.54 -1.37 31.19
N GLU A 439 -5.77 -1.13 30.13
CA GLU A 439 -4.34 -1.50 30.11
C GLU A 439 -3.50 -0.67 31.09
N LEU A 440 -3.74 0.65 31.16
CA LEU A 440 -3.11 1.54 32.15
C LEU A 440 -3.46 1.13 33.58
N ALA A 441 -4.71 0.71 33.82
CA ALA A 441 -5.20 0.32 35.15
C ALA A 441 -4.53 -0.95 35.72
N LYS A 442 -3.79 -1.71 34.90
CA LYS A 442 -3.05 -2.89 35.38
C LYS A 442 -1.90 -2.56 36.36
N GLU A 443 -1.31 -1.36 36.25
CA GLU A 443 -0.20 -0.94 37.10
C GLU A 443 -0.42 0.40 37.81
N ASN A 444 -1.50 1.12 37.50
CA ASN A 444 -1.80 2.46 38.02
C ASN A 444 -3.25 2.57 38.48
N THR A 445 -3.53 3.51 39.37
CA THR A 445 -4.93 3.89 39.65
C THR A 445 -5.38 4.88 38.60
N ILE A 446 -6.34 4.49 37.75
CA ILE A 446 -6.86 5.32 36.66
C ILE A 446 -8.26 5.82 37.01
N VAL A 447 -8.42 7.14 37.15
CA VAL A 447 -9.70 7.81 37.37
C VAL A 447 -10.20 8.35 36.03
N VAL A 448 -11.11 7.62 35.38
CA VAL A 448 -11.66 8.02 34.07
C VAL A 448 -12.65 9.16 34.27
N ILE A 449 -12.43 10.27 33.59
CA ILE A 449 -13.25 11.48 33.63
C ILE A 449 -14.34 11.41 32.55
N LYS A 450 -15.61 11.50 32.96
CA LYS A 450 -16.75 11.31 32.06
C LYS A 450 -17.51 12.60 31.72
N ASN A 451 -17.40 13.64 32.58
CA ASN A 451 -18.19 14.84 32.43
C ASN A 451 -17.53 16.09 33.06
N GLU A 452 -18.11 17.28 32.81
CA GLU A 452 -17.57 18.58 33.25
C GLU A 452 -17.47 18.72 34.76
N LYS A 453 -18.39 18.11 35.55
CA LYS A 453 -18.33 18.19 37.01
C LYS A 453 -17.13 17.44 37.56
N GLU A 454 -16.81 16.32 36.95
CA GLU A 454 -15.63 15.53 37.32
C GLU A 454 -14.34 16.26 36.96
N ILE A 455 -14.28 16.97 35.82
CA ILE A 455 -13.17 17.86 35.46
C ILE A 455 -12.94 18.91 36.54
N ALA A 456 -14.02 19.59 36.98
CA ALA A 456 -13.93 20.63 38.02
C ALA A 456 -13.48 20.08 39.39
N GLY A 457 -13.66 18.78 39.63
CA GLY A 457 -13.26 18.07 40.84
C GLY A 457 -11.78 17.60 40.83
N ILE A 458 -11.05 17.73 39.73
CA ILE A 458 -9.64 17.31 39.65
C ILE A 458 -8.78 18.28 40.49
N PRO A 459 -7.98 17.80 41.46
CA PRO A 459 -7.10 18.66 42.24
C PRO A 459 -6.08 19.39 41.31
N ARG A 460 -5.81 20.66 41.60
CA ARG A 460 -4.80 21.40 40.82
C ARG A 460 -3.42 20.68 40.85
N ASN A 461 -2.67 20.86 39.81
CA ASN A 461 -1.35 20.22 39.60
C ASN A 461 -1.40 18.68 39.53
N SER A 462 -2.58 18.11 39.29
CA SER A 462 -2.71 16.67 39.04
C SER A 462 -2.07 16.27 37.73
N LYS A 463 -1.64 14.99 37.64
CA LYS A 463 -1.17 14.36 36.40
C LYS A 463 -2.38 13.88 35.61
N LEU A 464 -2.60 14.47 34.46
CA LEU A 464 -3.78 14.21 33.63
C LEU A 464 -3.35 13.62 32.27
N ILE A 465 -3.75 12.38 32.01
CA ILE A 465 -3.60 11.74 30.72
C ILE A 465 -4.78 12.17 29.85
N VAL A 466 -4.52 12.83 28.72
CA VAL A 466 -5.53 13.20 27.73
C VAL A 466 -5.34 12.37 26.47
N GLY A 467 -6.33 11.55 26.13
CA GLY A 467 -6.36 10.77 24.89
C GLY A 467 -7.20 11.46 23.82
N LEU A 468 -6.63 11.82 22.68
CA LEU A 468 -7.38 12.26 21.50
C LEU A 468 -7.70 11.03 20.64
N HIS A 469 -8.91 10.51 20.76
CA HIS A 469 -9.36 9.29 20.11
C HIS A 469 -10.16 9.61 18.85
N LYS A 470 -9.49 9.65 17.70
CA LYS A 470 -10.15 9.90 16.40
C LYS A 470 -10.68 8.63 15.78
N ASP A 471 -11.88 8.72 15.20
CA ASP A 471 -12.35 7.65 14.30
C ASP A 471 -11.43 7.55 13.11
N ASN A 472 -10.71 6.46 13.03
CA ASN A 472 -9.89 6.07 11.90
C ASN A 472 -10.19 4.62 11.47
N SER A 473 -11.48 4.27 11.44
CA SER A 473 -11.94 2.98 10.93
C SER A 473 -11.54 2.71 9.47
N THR A 474 -11.25 3.78 8.71
CA THR A 474 -10.64 3.73 7.38
C THR A 474 -9.48 4.71 7.27
N ALA A 475 -8.55 4.46 6.34
CA ALA A 475 -7.39 5.33 6.08
C ALA A 475 -7.77 6.76 5.60
N TYR A 476 -9.00 6.97 5.20
CA TYR A 476 -9.51 8.21 4.61
C TYR A 476 -10.31 9.09 5.59
N LYS A 477 -10.48 8.67 6.84
CA LYS A 477 -11.21 9.44 7.84
C LYS A 477 -10.50 10.75 8.18
N PRO A 478 -11.26 11.84 8.44
CA PRO A 478 -10.70 13.12 8.82
C PRO A 478 -9.90 13.04 10.12
N TYR A 479 -8.75 13.67 10.15
CA TYR A 479 -7.87 13.72 11.33
C TYR A 479 -8.10 14.96 12.22
N LYS A 480 -8.87 15.96 11.75
CA LYS A 480 -9.04 17.24 12.44
C LYS A 480 -9.69 17.06 13.82
N ILE A 481 -9.08 17.62 14.85
CA ILE A 481 -9.62 17.67 16.21
C ILE A 481 -10.65 18.80 16.30
N SER A 482 -11.71 18.57 17.06
CA SER A 482 -12.76 19.56 17.28
C SER A 482 -12.24 20.78 18.05
N ASP A 483 -12.75 21.96 17.74
CA ASP A 483 -12.33 23.19 18.42
C ASP A 483 -12.68 23.14 19.92
N LYS A 484 -13.75 22.43 20.29
CA LYS A 484 -14.11 22.17 21.69
C LYS A 484 -13.03 21.37 22.42
N SER A 485 -12.53 20.30 21.81
CA SER A 485 -11.46 19.46 22.40
C SER A 485 -10.15 20.22 22.53
N LYS A 486 -9.79 21.04 21.51
CA LYS A 486 -8.59 21.90 21.56
C LYS A 486 -8.67 22.92 22.71
N ALA A 487 -9.78 23.66 22.79
CA ALA A 487 -9.99 24.65 23.86
C ALA A 487 -9.94 24.01 25.24
N ARG A 488 -10.57 22.83 25.40
CA ARG A 488 -10.54 22.08 26.67
C ARG A 488 -9.13 21.63 27.04
N LEU A 489 -8.37 21.07 26.09
CA LEU A 489 -6.99 20.64 26.30
C LEU A 489 -6.11 21.79 26.77
N LEU A 490 -6.17 22.95 26.11
CA LEU A 490 -5.35 24.12 26.45
C LEU A 490 -5.74 24.70 27.82
N ASN A 491 -7.03 24.78 28.14
CA ASN A 491 -7.49 25.23 29.47
C ASN A 491 -7.00 24.30 30.59
N LEU A 492 -7.02 22.99 30.37
CA LEU A 492 -6.50 22.03 31.36
C LEU A 492 -4.99 22.14 31.54
N ALA A 493 -4.25 22.45 30.51
CA ALA A 493 -2.79 22.63 30.57
C ALA A 493 -2.37 23.85 31.44
N GLU A 494 -3.25 24.84 31.66
CA GLU A 494 -2.99 25.94 32.59
C GLU A 494 -3.00 25.50 34.08
N HIS A 495 -3.57 24.35 34.39
CA HIS A 495 -3.86 23.94 35.76
C HIS A 495 -3.32 22.56 36.15
N HIS A 496 -2.90 21.75 35.17
CA HIS A 496 -2.49 20.36 35.35
C HIS A 496 -1.28 20.01 34.50
N GLN A 497 -0.54 18.98 34.94
CA GLN A 497 0.53 18.36 34.17
C GLN A 497 -0.08 17.41 33.13
N ILE A 498 -0.03 17.78 31.86
CA ILE A 498 -0.72 17.05 30.78
C ILE A 498 0.23 16.05 30.11
N ILE A 499 -0.21 14.80 30.04
CA ILE A 499 0.33 13.75 29.16
C ILE A 499 -0.66 13.58 28.01
N LEU A 500 -0.42 14.25 26.90
CA LEU A 500 -1.25 14.17 25.70
C LEU A 500 -0.84 12.96 24.85
N ASN A 501 -1.81 12.12 24.51
CA ASN A 501 -1.62 11.05 23.55
C ASN A 501 -2.59 11.15 22.37
N VAL A 502 -2.10 11.08 21.15
CA VAL A 502 -2.87 11.21 19.92
C VAL A 502 -3.06 9.83 19.29
N PHE A 503 -4.24 9.25 19.41
CA PHE A 503 -4.68 8.05 18.69
C PHE A 503 -5.32 8.46 17.35
N GLY A 504 -4.47 8.86 16.43
CA GLY A 504 -4.84 9.35 15.11
C GLY A 504 -3.63 9.82 14.33
N SER A 505 -3.86 10.26 13.10
CA SER A 505 -2.79 10.82 12.24
C SER A 505 -2.01 11.93 12.97
N PRO A 506 -0.68 12.03 12.82
CA PRO A 506 0.11 13.13 13.38
C PRO A 506 -0.37 14.52 12.94
N TYR A 507 -1.03 14.63 11.79
CA TYR A 507 -1.67 15.87 11.34
C TYR A 507 -2.79 16.38 12.26
N ALA A 508 -3.29 15.57 13.19
CA ALA A 508 -4.21 15.99 14.23
C ALA A 508 -3.62 17.10 15.13
N LEU A 509 -2.29 17.14 15.24
CA LEU A 509 -1.56 18.17 15.99
C LEU A 509 -1.34 19.49 15.21
N LYS A 510 -1.75 19.57 13.94
CA LYS A 510 -1.43 20.71 13.07
C LYS A 510 -1.84 22.06 13.67
N ASP A 511 -3.03 22.12 14.27
CA ASP A 511 -3.64 23.34 14.82
C ASP A 511 -3.72 23.32 16.35
N ILE A 512 -2.81 22.57 17.01
CA ILE A 512 -2.71 22.49 18.48
C ILE A 512 -1.38 23.07 18.92
N ASP A 513 -1.43 24.11 19.78
CA ASP A 513 -0.22 24.59 20.46
C ASP A 513 0.17 23.61 21.56
N ILE A 514 1.28 22.91 21.36
CA ILE A 514 1.82 21.94 22.32
C ILE A 514 2.75 22.56 23.37
N THR A 515 3.00 23.89 23.29
CA THR A 515 3.92 24.58 24.23
C THR A 515 3.55 24.40 25.68
N PRO A 516 2.26 24.57 26.10
CA PRO A 516 1.87 24.42 27.52
C PRO A 516 1.70 22.97 27.96
N ILE A 517 1.88 21.98 27.07
CA ILE A 517 1.66 20.56 27.35
C ILE A 517 2.99 19.94 27.80
N SER A 518 2.99 19.25 28.95
CA SER A 518 4.23 18.69 29.55
C SER A 518 4.80 17.51 28.78
N THR A 519 3.93 16.61 28.27
CA THR A 519 4.33 15.41 27.54
C THR A 519 3.40 15.17 26.35
N VAL A 520 3.96 14.86 25.18
CA VAL A 520 3.20 14.64 23.92
C VAL A 520 3.65 13.37 23.22
N LEU A 521 2.69 12.46 23.00
CA LEU A 521 2.90 11.22 22.24
C LEU A 521 1.97 11.16 21.01
N VAL A 522 2.41 10.42 20.00
CA VAL A 522 1.59 10.05 18.84
C VAL A 522 1.58 8.54 18.69
N SER A 523 0.37 7.96 18.72
CA SER A 523 0.09 6.52 18.57
C SER A 523 -0.47 6.15 17.19
N TYR A 524 -0.66 7.12 16.30
CA TYR A 524 -1.06 7.01 14.88
C TYR A 524 -2.45 6.45 14.63
N GLU A 525 -2.85 5.37 15.30
CA GLU A 525 -4.13 4.70 15.05
C GLU A 525 -4.92 4.46 16.33
N ASN A 526 -6.25 4.51 16.21
CA ASN A 526 -7.18 4.21 17.32
C ASN A 526 -7.72 2.80 17.15
N ASN A 527 -7.01 1.82 17.70
CA ASN A 527 -7.42 0.43 17.78
C ASN A 527 -6.80 -0.23 19.03
N ASP A 528 -7.30 -1.41 19.40
CA ASP A 528 -6.90 -2.09 20.64
C ASP A 528 -5.39 -2.37 20.72
N ASP A 529 -4.76 -2.80 19.62
CA ASP A 529 -3.31 -3.10 19.63
C ASP A 529 -2.45 -1.84 19.81
N SER A 530 -2.82 -0.74 19.17
CA SER A 530 -2.16 0.55 19.38
C SER A 530 -2.33 1.04 20.83
N MET A 531 -3.55 0.90 21.40
CA MET A 531 -3.83 1.28 22.78
C MET A 531 -3.03 0.46 23.77
N VAL A 532 -2.97 -0.87 23.61
CA VAL A 532 -2.19 -1.78 24.46
C VAL A 532 -0.71 -1.46 24.35
N ALA A 533 -0.17 -1.36 23.13
CA ALA A 533 1.25 -1.05 22.92
C ALA A 533 1.64 0.31 23.55
N THR A 534 0.78 1.33 23.36
CA THR A 534 1.01 2.66 23.94
C THR A 534 1.01 2.65 25.45
N ALA A 535 0.01 2.02 26.09
CA ALA A 535 -0.08 1.95 27.55
C ALA A 535 1.14 1.22 28.15
N GLN A 536 1.57 0.11 27.54
CA GLN A 536 2.74 -0.65 27.96
C GLN A 536 4.04 0.16 27.83
N SER A 537 4.20 0.91 26.73
CA SER A 537 5.37 1.78 26.56
C SER A 537 5.37 2.95 27.54
N MET A 538 4.19 3.56 27.81
CA MET A 538 4.07 4.61 28.83
C MET A 538 4.41 4.11 30.24
N GLN A 539 4.18 2.82 30.52
CA GLN A 539 4.54 2.15 31.79
C GLN A 539 5.99 1.66 31.82
N GLY A 540 6.81 1.96 30.79
CA GLY A 540 8.22 1.55 30.72
C GLY A 540 8.44 0.07 30.43
N LYS A 541 7.44 -0.66 29.90
CA LYS A 541 7.56 -2.08 29.54
C LYS A 541 8.19 -2.28 28.15
N GLN A 542 8.10 -1.28 27.30
CA GLN A 542 8.65 -1.26 25.95
C GLN A 542 9.30 0.10 25.68
N PRO A 543 10.41 0.15 24.95
CA PRO A 543 11.05 1.42 24.61
C PRO A 543 10.21 2.24 23.64
N ILE A 544 10.36 3.56 23.67
CA ILE A 544 9.76 4.49 22.72
C ILE A 544 10.86 5.03 21.81
N ASN A 545 10.82 4.71 20.51
CA ASN A 545 11.87 5.07 19.56
C ASN A 545 11.33 5.60 18.21
N GLY A 546 10.03 5.74 18.06
CA GLY A 546 9.41 6.25 16.84
C GLY A 546 9.84 7.68 16.52
N ARG A 547 9.69 8.07 15.25
CA ARG A 547 9.95 9.45 14.78
C ARG A 547 8.79 9.90 13.90
N ILE A 548 8.42 11.18 14.02
CA ILE A 548 7.36 11.76 13.18
C ILE A 548 7.71 11.59 11.70
N PRO A 549 6.88 10.92 10.90
CA PRO A 549 7.19 10.61 9.50
C PRO A 549 6.84 11.74 8.52
N VAL A 550 6.19 12.80 8.98
CA VAL A 550 5.66 13.88 8.14
C VAL A 550 6.01 15.27 8.70
N LEU A 551 5.94 16.28 7.84
CA LEU A 551 5.88 17.68 8.26
C LEU A 551 4.43 17.97 8.71
N VAL A 552 4.23 18.24 9.99
CA VAL A 552 2.92 18.59 10.56
C VAL A 552 2.69 20.10 10.52
N ASN A 553 3.63 20.85 11.09
CA ASN A 553 3.69 22.32 11.11
C ASN A 553 5.14 22.78 11.37
N ASP A 554 5.36 24.08 11.61
CA ASP A 554 6.71 24.65 11.80
C ASP A 554 7.40 24.16 13.08
N THR A 555 6.65 23.66 14.06
CA THR A 555 7.19 23.15 15.35
C THR A 555 7.30 21.62 15.41
N ILE A 556 6.46 20.91 14.65
CA ILE A 556 6.45 19.43 14.61
C ILE A 556 6.85 19.01 13.19
N THR A 557 8.12 18.63 13.03
CA THR A 557 8.72 18.36 11.72
C THR A 557 9.08 16.87 11.56
N TYR A 558 9.35 16.47 10.31
CA TYR A 558 9.87 15.14 10.01
C TYR A 558 11.11 14.79 10.86
N GLY A 559 11.16 13.57 11.34
CA GLY A 559 12.26 13.04 12.15
C GLY A 559 12.22 13.42 13.63
N MET A 560 11.30 14.30 14.04
CA MET A 560 11.15 14.69 15.44
C MET A 560 10.70 13.51 16.29
N GLY A 561 11.27 13.41 17.49
CA GLY A 561 10.94 12.40 18.50
C GLY A 561 12.11 12.19 19.44
N MET A 562 11.81 11.72 20.64
CA MET A 562 12.76 11.38 21.70
C MET A 562 12.78 9.85 21.88
N SER A 563 13.91 9.30 22.30
CA SER A 563 13.99 7.92 22.75
C SER A 563 13.77 7.86 24.26
N LEU A 564 13.03 6.84 24.71
CA LEU A 564 12.82 6.51 26.12
C LEU A 564 12.97 4.98 26.24
N ASP A 565 13.97 4.56 27.03
CA ASP A 565 14.27 3.14 27.29
C ASP A 565 13.44 2.55 28.43
#